data_db8d99d83a9f6c50c27c3e1bf3a311ac
#
_entry.id   db8d99d83a9f6c50c27c3e1bf3a311ac
#
_cell.length_a   1.000
_cell.length_b   1.000
_cell.length_c   1.000
_cell.angle_alpha   90.00
_cell.angle_beta   90.00
_cell.angle_gamma   90.00
#
_symmetry.space_group_name_H-M   'P 1'
#
loop_
_entity.id
_entity.type
_entity.pdbx_description
1 polymer ?
#
loop_
_entity_poly.entity_id
_entity_poly.type
_entity_poly.pdbx_seq_one_letter_code
_entity_poly.pdbx_strand_id
1 'polypeptide(L)'
;MILSTAYFPPVEYFAILARYSVVYLEAHENYVKQSYRNRCRILTANGVEDLRFPIVHDGAKLITEVKVDYKTPWVRQTEYAIDSAYYSSPFFEYYRDSLFAILDSHPETLWELNGRITAYFLAKTGLSTEIRSTSAFGVPATAGSCPGVASASLHPSQADAWAPPVYETTGGHGPAVDTPSRGVPDNLREAIHPKREPVMKNAEYWQVFRERFGFVPNLSVMDLLFNEGPESICYLR
;
A
#
# COMPACT_ATOMS: atom_id res chain seq x y z
N MET A 1 8.22 12.41 5.99
CA MET A 1 8.14 11.79 4.65
C MET A 1 6.71 11.89 4.13
N ILE A 2 6.50 12.31 2.87
CA ILE A 2 5.17 12.37 2.24
C ILE A 2 5.13 11.44 1.03
N LEU A 3 4.11 10.60 0.95
CA LEU A 3 3.84 9.65 -0.13
C LEU A 3 2.44 9.88 -0.72
N SER A 4 2.21 9.43 -1.95
CA SER A 4 0.87 9.27 -2.51
C SER A 4 0.26 7.96 -2.07
N THR A 5 -1.07 7.87 -2.05
CA THR A 5 -1.75 6.57 -1.88
C THR A 5 -1.47 5.66 -3.08
N ALA A 6 -1.41 4.34 -2.85
CA ALA A 6 -1.13 3.38 -3.90
C ALA A 6 -1.95 2.09 -3.73
N TYR A 7 -2.41 1.55 -4.87
CA TYR A 7 -3.11 0.26 -4.97
C TYR A 7 -2.11 -0.87 -5.00
N PHE A 8 -2.17 -1.78 -4.05
CA PHE A 8 -1.19 -2.86 -3.89
C PHE A 8 0.24 -2.34 -4.11
N PRO A 9 0.74 -1.46 -3.21
CA PRO A 9 1.96 -0.69 -3.43
C PRO A 9 3.16 -1.57 -3.81
N PRO A 10 4.14 -1.04 -4.58
CA PRO A 10 5.34 -1.79 -4.91
C PRO A 10 6.23 -2.02 -3.68
N VAL A 11 7.14 -3.00 -3.78
CA VAL A 11 8.06 -3.35 -2.68
C VAL A 11 8.88 -2.14 -2.22
N GLU A 12 9.34 -1.27 -3.13
CA GLU A 12 10.07 -0.03 -2.75
C GLU A 12 9.26 0.89 -1.83
N TYR A 13 7.94 0.95 -2.01
CA TYR A 13 7.05 1.75 -1.15
C TYR A 13 7.12 1.27 0.30
N PHE A 14 7.06 -0.04 0.51
CA PHE A 14 7.17 -0.64 1.84
C PHE A 14 8.59 -0.58 2.40
N ALA A 15 9.62 -0.67 1.57
CA ALA A 15 11.01 -0.44 1.98
C ALA A 15 11.24 1.00 2.46
N ILE A 16 10.52 1.97 1.89
CA ILE A 16 10.52 3.35 2.37
C ILE A 16 9.75 3.44 3.70
N LEU A 17 8.55 2.86 3.80
CA LEU A 17 7.80 2.83 5.06
C LEU A 17 8.63 2.27 6.20
N ALA A 18 9.39 1.19 5.97
CA ALA A 18 10.22 0.55 6.99
C ALA A 18 11.32 1.45 7.59
N ARG A 19 11.65 2.58 6.95
CA ARG A 19 12.69 3.51 7.39
C ARG A 19 12.20 4.67 8.22
N TYR A 20 10.88 4.83 8.35
CA TYR A 20 10.27 5.96 9.06
C TYR A 20 9.27 5.46 10.09
N SER A 21 9.29 6.09 11.27
CA SER A 21 8.30 5.84 12.32
C SER A 21 6.92 6.41 11.95
N VAL A 22 6.91 7.55 11.20
CA VAL A 22 5.70 8.22 10.74
C VAL A 22 5.83 8.58 9.28
N VAL A 23 4.82 8.26 8.47
CA VAL A 23 4.72 8.66 7.06
C VAL A 23 3.36 9.30 6.82
N TYR A 24 3.35 10.37 6.02
CA TYR A 24 2.14 11.08 5.66
C TYR A 24 1.69 10.70 4.26
N LEU A 25 0.43 10.30 4.12
CA LEU A 25 -0.22 10.16 2.82
C LEU A 25 -0.86 11.48 2.41
N GLU A 26 -0.58 11.90 1.18
CA GLU A 26 -1.11 13.13 0.64
C GLU A 26 -2.60 13.00 0.31
N ALA A 27 -3.44 13.62 1.15
CA ALA A 27 -4.90 13.62 1.01
C ALA A 27 -5.43 14.75 0.11
N HIS A 28 -4.60 15.75 -0.15
CA HIS A 28 -4.98 16.98 -0.88
C HIS A 28 -4.42 17.04 -2.30
N GLU A 29 -3.92 15.91 -2.83
CA GLU A 29 -3.49 15.83 -4.22
C GLU A 29 -4.64 15.50 -5.16
N ASN A 30 -4.46 15.86 -6.43
CA ASN A 30 -5.37 15.41 -7.48
C ASN A 30 -5.02 14.01 -7.96
N TYR A 31 -6.04 13.25 -8.37
CA TYR A 31 -5.82 11.96 -8.99
C TYR A 31 -4.98 12.09 -10.28
N VAL A 32 -3.93 11.28 -10.37
CA VAL A 32 -3.03 11.21 -11.53
C VAL A 32 -3.20 9.88 -12.23
N LYS A 33 -3.58 9.93 -13.52
CA LYS A 33 -3.71 8.74 -14.37
C LYS A 33 -2.38 8.04 -14.57
N GLN A 34 -2.43 6.73 -14.83
CA GLN A 34 -1.26 5.88 -15.11
C GLN A 34 -0.21 5.85 -13.99
N SER A 35 -0.62 6.05 -12.75
CA SER A 35 0.18 5.95 -11.54
C SER A 35 -0.18 4.70 -10.73
N TYR A 36 0.53 4.43 -9.65
CA TYR A 36 0.18 3.36 -8.71
C TYR A 36 -1.12 3.61 -7.92
N ARG A 37 -1.77 4.77 -8.07
CA ARG A 37 -3.02 5.07 -7.35
C ARG A 37 -4.15 4.10 -7.64
N ASN A 38 -4.25 3.58 -8.88
CA ASN A 38 -5.27 2.60 -9.27
C ASN A 38 -4.70 1.43 -10.08
N ARG A 39 -3.40 1.16 -9.98
CA ARG A 39 -2.76 -0.01 -10.60
C ARG A 39 -1.66 -0.57 -9.71
N CYS A 40 -1.36 -1.84 -9.91
CA CYS A 40 -0.18 -2.49 -9.38
C CYS A 40 0.43 -3.41 -10.44
N ARG A 41 1.63 -3.93 -10.16
CA ARG A 41 2.34 -4.88 -11.01
C ARG A 41 2.49 -6.20 -10.30
N ILE A 42 2.15 -7.27 -11.00
CA ILE A 42 2.38 -8.65 -10.56
C ILE A 42 3.21 -9.40 -11.60
N LEU A 43 3.82 -10.49 -11.21
CA LEU A 43 4.49 -11.40 -12.13
C LEU A 43 3.60 -12.62 -12.38
N THR A 44 3.26 -12.83 -13.65
CA THR A 44 2.46 -13.98 -14.11
C THR A 44 3.30 -14.93 -14.94
N ALA A 45 2.75 -16.08 -15.31
CA ALA A 45 3.40 -17.00 -16.26
C ALA A 45 3.73 -16.35 -17.62
N ASN A 46 3.08 -15.24 -17.98
CA ASN A 46 3.30 -14.53 -19.24
C ASN A 46 4.21 -13.30 -19.11
N GLY A 47 4.75 -13.05 -17.92
CA GLY A 47 5.57 -11.89 -17.59
C GLY A 47 4.87 -10.90 -16.66
N VAL A 48 5.36 -9.67 -16.61
CA VAL A 48 4.80 -8.62 -15.76
C VAL A 48 3.46 -8.16 -16.30
N GLU A 49 2.45 -8.14 -15.43
CA GLU A 49 1.10 -7.70 -15.73
C GLU A 49 0.66 -6.55 -14.80
N ASP A 50 -0.05 -5.57 -15.36
CA ASP A 50 -0.65 -4.49 -14.61
C ASP A 50 -2.09 -4.85 -14.22
N LEU A 51 -2.39 -5.02 -12.95
CA LEU A 51 -3.75 -5.07 -12.42
C LEU A 51 -4.26 -3.65 -12.17
N ARG A 52 -5.51 -3.39 -12.54
CA ARG A 52 -6.12 -2.05 -12.44
C ARG A 52 -7.57 -2.17 -12.03
N PHE A 53 -8.04 -1.18 -11.27
CA PHE A 53 -9.47 -1.01 -11.08
C PHE A 53 -9.97 0.28 -11.75
N PRO A 54 -11.21 0.29 -12.24
CA PRO A 54 -11.82 1.46 -12.85
C PRO A 54 -12.30 2.46 -11.77
N ILE A 55 -12.32 3.74 -12.14
CA ILE A 55 -12.84 4.83 -11.31
C ILE A 55 -14.02 5.50 -11.99
N VAL A 56 -14.92 6.08 -11.18
CA VAL A 56 -16.05 6.87 -11.69
C VAL A 56 -15.52 8.20 -12.23
N HIS A 57 -15.97 8.57 -13.44
CA HIS A 57 -15.63 9.84 -14.09
C HIS A 57 -16.75 10.86 -13.88
N ASP A 58 -16.95 11.32 -12.64
CA ASP A 58 -17.96 12.31 -12.25
C ASP A 58 -17.43 13.74 -12.10
N GLY A 59 -16.15 13.94 -12.45
CA GLY A 59 -15.47 15.23 -12.32
C GLY A 59 -14.72 15.44 -11.01
N ALA A 60 -14.82 14.50 -10.05
CA ALA A 60 -14.00 14.51 -8.84
C ALA A 60 -12.51 14.48 -9.20
N LYS A 61 -11.75 15.41 -8.64
CA LYS A 61 -10.30 15.53 -8.87
C LYS A 61 -9.50 15.15 -7.64
N LEU A 62 -10.01 15.49 -6.46
CA LEU A 62 -9.33 15.25 -5.19
C LEU A 62 -9.24 13.76 -4.93
N ILE A 63 -8.06 13.26 -4.56
CA ILE A 63 -7.76 11.83 -4.41
C ILE A 63 -8.69 11.13 -3.41
N THR A 64 -9.14 11.83 -2.38
CA THR A 64 -10.06 11.33 -1.34
C THR A 64 -11.51 11.21 -1.80
N GLU A 65 -11.89 11.90 -2.90
CA GLU A 65 -13.25 11.92 -3.44
C GLU A 65 -13.42 10.99 -4.65
N VAL A 66 -12.33 10.51 -5.23
CA VAL A 66 -12.39 9.62 -6.40
C VAL A 66 -13.05 8.31 -6.03
N LYS A 67 -14.18 8.01 -6.66
CA LYS A 67 -14.96 6.79 -6.41
C LYS A 67 -14.49 5.62 -7.27
N VAL A 68 -14.58 4.42 -6.70
CA VAL A 68 -14.33 3.17 -7.42
C VAL A 68 -15.57 2.80 -8.25
N ASP A 69 -15.36 2.39 -9.50
CA ASP A 69 -16.47 1.95 -10.36
C ASP A 69 -16.64 0.43 -10.32
N TYR A 70 -17.72 -0.03 -9.69
CA TYR A 70 -18.06 -1.45 -9.56
C TYR A 70 -19.01 -1.97 -10.65
N LYS A 71 -19.25 -1.19 -11.73
CA LYS A 71 -20.11 -1.64 -12.85
C LYS A 71 -19.51 -2.82 -13.62
N THR A 72 -18.19 -2.95 -13.62
CA THR A 72 -17.48 -4.07 -14.24
C THR A 72 -17.04 -5.07 -13.16
N PRO A 73 -16.91 -6.36 -13.46
CA PRO A 73 -16.51 -7.39 -12.49
C PRO A 73 -14.99 -7.39 -12.23
N TRP A 74 -14.37 -6.22 -12.09
CA TRP A 74 -12.93 -6.08 -11.93
C TRP A 74 -12.40 -6.74 -10.64
N VAL A 75 -13.19 -6.77 -9.56
CA VAL A 75 -12.82 -7.43 -8.30
C VAL A 75 -12.53 -8.91 -8.60
N ARG A 76 -13.51 -9.61 -9.18
CA ARG A 76 -13.36 -11.03 -9.53
C ARG A 76 -12.24 -11.30 -10.54
N GLN A 77 -12.04 -10.37 -11.49
CA GLN A 77 -10.93 -10.48 -12.45
C GLN A 77 -9.57 -10.33 -11.75
N THR A 78 -9.47 -9.38 -10.81
CA THR A 78 -8.26 -9.18 -10.00
C THR A 78 -7.96 -10.39 -9.12
N GLU A 79 -8.97 -10.94 -8.44
CA GLU A 79 -8.83 -12.15 -7.62
C GLU A 79 -8.37 -13.34 -8.44
N TYR A 80 -8.98 -13.56 -9.60
CA TYR A 80 -8.58 -14.63 -10.51
C TYR A 80 -7.13 -14.46 -11.00
N ALA A 81 -6.72 -13.24 -11.34
CA ALA A 81 -5.35 -12.96 -11.75
C ALA A 81 -4.33 -13.20 -10.62
N ILE A 82 -4.68 -12.82 -9.39
CA ILE A 82 -3.87 -13.06 -8.18
C ILE A 82 -3.80 -14.56 -7.89
N ASP A 83 -4.93 -15.28 -7.90
CA ASP A 83 -4.97 -16.74 -7.74
C ASP A 83 -4.06 -17.42 -8.77
N SER A 84 -4.20 -17.06 -10.05
CA SER A 84 -3.41 -17.65 -11.14
C SER A 84 -1.91 -17.38 -11.03
N ALA A 85 -1.53 -16.20 -10.53
CA ALA A 85 -0.12 -15.81 -10.40
C ALA A 85 0.56 -16.41 -9.18
N TYR A 86 -0.17 -16.57 -8.06
CA TYR A 86 0.42 -16.86 -6.75
C TYR A 86 -0.02 -18.19 -6.12
N TYR A 87 -0.84 -18.99 -6.78
CA TYR A 87 -1.29 -20.28 -6.26
C TYR A 87 -0.13 -21.19 -5.78
N SER A 88 1.01 -21.13 -6.45
CA SER A 88 2.21 -21.91 -6.10
C SER A 88 3.13 -21.19 -5.10
N SER A 89 2.78 -20.00 -4.60
CA SER A 89 3.58 -19.29 -3.60
C SER A 89 3.38 -19.91 -2.22
N PRO A 90 4.45 -20.11 -1.42
CA PRO A 90 4.38 -20.89 -0.17
C PRO A 90 3.40 -20.33 0.88
N PHE A 91 3.21 -19.02 0.91
CA PHE A 91 2.37 -18.35 1.90
C PHE A 91 1.05 -17.80 1.34
N PHE A 92 0.74 -18.02 0.06
CA PHE A 92 -0.44 -17.46 -0.59
C PHE A 92 -1.74 -17.82 0.13
N GLU A 93 -1.94 -19.10 0.43
CA GLU A 93 -3.16 -19.58 1.09
C GLU A 93 -3.42 -18.93 2.46
N TYR A 94 -2.36 -18.55 3.20
CA TYR A 94 -2.51 -17.91 4.51
C TYR A 94 -3.04 -16.47 4.43
N TYR A 95 -2.80 -15.80 3.31
CA TYR A 95 -3.13 -14.38 3.17
C TYR A 95 -4.29 -14.12 2.22
N ARG A 96 -4.58 -15.04 1.31
CA ARG A 96 -5.55 -14.94 0.24
C ARG A 96 -6.93 -14.45 0.70
N ASP A 97 -7.57 -15.19 1.58
CA ASP A 97 -8.97 -14.91 1.95
C ASP A 97 -9.11 -13.57 2.67
N SER A 98 -8.16 -13.23 3.55
CA SER A 98 -8.17 -11.96 4.25
C SER A 98 -7.88 -10.76 3.33
N LEU A 99 -7.10 -10.96 2.26
CA LEU A 99 -6.85 -9.94 1.25
C LEU A 99 -8.08 -9.75 0.35
N PHE A 100 -8.70 -10.84 -0.10
CA PHE A 100 -9.88 -10.79 -0.97
C PHE A 100 -11.08 -10.19 -0.25
N ALA A 101 -11.23 -10.44 1.05
CA ALA A 101 -12.27 -9.79 1.86
C ALA A 101 -12.21 -8.24 1.82
N ILE A 102 -11.03 -7.65 1.62
CA ILE A 102 -10.89 -6.19 1.44
C ILE A 102 -11.51 -5.77 0.10
N LEU A 103 -11.27 -6.51 -0.97
CA LEU A 103 -11.84 -6.22 -2.30
C LEU A 103 -13.35 -6.44 -2.32
N ASP A 104 -13.82 -7.54 -1.71
CA ASP A 104 -15.24 -7.90 -1.60
C ASP A 104 -16.05 -6.94 -0.72
N SER A 105 -15.40 -6.21 0.19
CA SER A 105 -16.07 -5.18 0.99
C SER A 105 -16.52 -3.96 0.20
N HIS A 106 -16.10 -3.84 -1.08
CA HIS A 106 -16.48 -2.78 -2.00
C HIS A 106 -16.31 -1.36 -1.44
N PRO A 107 -15.09 -0.94 -1.01
CA PRO A 107 -14.86 0.42 -0.53
C PRO A 107 -15.33 1.47 -1.53
N GLU A 108 -16.03 2.51 -1.09
CA GLU A 108 -16.63 3.50 -2.00
C GLU A 108 -15.57 4.31 -2.75
N THR A 109 -14.49 4.70 -2.07
CA THR A 109 -13.46 5.58 -2.64
C THR A 109 -12.13 4.85 -2.88
N LEU A 110 -11.36 5.35 -3.83
CA LEU A 110 -9.99 4.93 -4.07
C LEU A 110 -9.11 5.09 -2.82
N TRP A 111 -9.32 6.17 -2.08
CA TRP A 111 -8.60 6.46 -0.84
C TRP A 111 -8.83 5.38 0.21
N GLU A 112 -10.07 5.01 0.41
CA GLU A 112 -10.46 3.97 1.37
C GLU A 112 -9.91 2.60 0.98
N LEU A 113 -10.07 2.20 -0.29
CA LEU A 113 -9.57 0.93 -0.81
C LEU A 113 -8.06 0.81 -0.59
N ASN A 114 -7.31 1.81 -1.04
CA ASN A 114 -5.84 1.82 -0.93
C ASN A 114 -5.39 1.88 0.53
N GLY A 115 -6.12 2.61 1.36
CA GLY A 115 -5.86 2.71 2.79
C GLY A 115 -6.01 1.36 3.49
N ARG A 116 -7.11 0.64 3.25
CA ARG A 116 -7.34 -0.72 3.79
C ARG A 116 -6.25 -1.70 3.33
N ILE A 117 -5.87 -1.65 2.05
CA ILE A 117 -4.80 -2.47 1.49
C ILE A 117 -3.45 -2.16 2.15
N THR A 118 -3.10 -0.88 2.29
CA THR A 118 -1.84 -0.47 2.91
C THR A 118 -1.76 -0.90 4.38
N ALA A 119 -2.84 -0.70 5.14
CA ALA A 119 -2.92 -1.14 6.54
C ALA A 119 -2.80 -2.67 6.68
N TYR A 120 -3.44 -3.41 5.78
CA TYR A 120 -3.32 -4.87 5.73
C TYR A 120 -1.86 -5.31 5.58
N PHE A 121 -1.16 -4.77 4.59
CA PHE A 121 0.24 -5.16 4.37
C PHE A 121 1.18 -4.68 5.47
N LEU A 122 0.96 -3.51 6.07
CA LEU A 122 1.72 -3.08 7.26
C LEU A 122 1.58 -4.10 8.39
N ALA A 123 0.36 -4.52 8.68
CA ALA A 123 0.10 -5.51 9.74
C ALA A 123 0.73 -6.88 9.41
N LYS A 124 0.64 -7.34 8.16
CA LYS A 124 1.12 -8.67 7.76
C LYS A 124 2.65 -8.73 7.60
N THR A 125 3.29 -7.62 7.22
CA THR A 125 4.77 -7.53 7.18
C THR A 125 5.40 -7.20 8.52
N GLY A 126 4.60 -6.90 9.55
CA GLY A 126 5.10 -6.55 10.89
C GLY A 126 5.78 -5.19 10.97
N LEU A 127 5.51 -4.28 10.02
CA LEU A 127 6.00 -2.90 10.08
C LEU A 127 5.17 -2.08 11.06
N SER A 128 5.86 -1.32 11.93
CA SER A 128 5.26 -0.47 12.96
C SER A 128 5.13 1.00 12.53
N THR A 129 5.29 1.29 11.26
CA THR A 129 5.19 2.65 10.71
C THR A 129 3.77 3.18 10.86
N GLU A 130 3.65 4.34 11.49
CA GLU A 130 2.37 5.03 11.59
C GLU A 130 2.06 5.79 10.31
N ILE A 131 0.86 5.59 9.77
CA ILE A 131 0.38 6.32 8.59
C ILE A 131 -0.57 7.43 9.03
N ARG A 132 -0.28 8.66 8.61
CA ARG A 132 -1.13 9.86 8.83
C ARG A 132 -1.50 10.50 7.50
N SER A 133 -2.60 11.25 7.47
CA SER A 133 -2.95 12.10 6.32
C SER A 133 -2.28 13.47 6.45
N THR A 134 -2.02 14.12 5.32
CA THR A 134 -1.65 15.54 5.32
C THR A 134 -2.85 16.42 5.71
N SER A 135 -2.61 17.56 6.35
CA SER A 135 -3.66 18.55 6.72
C SER A 135 -3.96 19.55 5.61
N ALA A 136 -3.01 19.74 4.70
CA ALA A 136 -3.11 20.55 3.48
C ALA A 136 -2.11 19.99 2.46
N PHE A 137 -2.19 20.43 1.21
CA PHE A 137 -1.28 19.95 0.17
C PHE A 137 0.19 20.16 0.56
N GLY A 138 0.92 19.04 0.68
CA GLY A 138 2.33 19.04 1.06
C GLY A 138 2.62 19.40 2.51
N VAL A 139 1.61 19.50 3.38
CA VAL A 139 1.77 19.89 4.79
C VAL A 139 1.42 18.72 5.70
N PRO A 140 2.38 18.18 6.47
CA PRO A 140 2.10 17.15 7.50
C PRO A 140 1.14 17.70 8.56
N ALA A 141 0.20 16.87 9.02
CA ALA A 141 -0.64 17.22 10.16
C ALA A 141 0.22 17.31 11.42
N THR A 142 0.19 18.48 12.09
CA THR A 142 0.85 18.65 13.37
C THR A 142 0.07 17.89 14.45
N ALA A 143 0.79 17.22 15.37
CA ALA A 143 0.17 16.57 16.50
C ALA A 143 -0.57 17.62 17.35
N GLY A 144 -1.90 17.69 17.24
CA GLY A 144 -2.72 18.65 17.96
C GLY A 144 -3.87 19.31 17.17
N SER A 145 -3.93 19.16 15.84
CA SER A 145 -5.01 19.72 15.03
C SER A 145 -5.85 18.64 14.35
N CYS A 146 -6.58 17.84 15.13
CA CYS A 146 -7.71 17.08 14.62
C CYS A 146 -9.00 17.66 15.17
N PRO A 147 -9.90 18.22 14.34
CA PRO A 147 -11.27 18.40 14.76
C PRO A 147 -11.95 17.03 14.78
N GLY A 148 -12.20 16.52 15.98
CA GLY A 148 -13.23 15.56 16.34
C GLY A 148 -13.47 14.36 15.39
N VAL A 149 -12.69 13.27 15.54
CA VAL A 149 -13.16 11.93 15.18
C VAL A 149 -12.79 10.99 16.32
N ALA A 150 -13.83 10.35 16.87
CA ALA A 150 -13.74 9.50 18.03
C ALA A 150 -12.73 8.34 17.84
N SER A 151 -11.97 8.09 18.91
CA SER A 151 -11.09 6.95 19.10
C SER A 151 -11.86 5.63 18.89
N ALA A 152 -11.48 4.86 17.86
CA ALA A 152 -11.93 3.49 17.69
C ALA A 152 -10.72 2.56 17.82
N SER A 153 -10.61 1.88 18.94
CA SER A 153 -9.69 0.75 19.15
C SER A 153 -10.12 -0.42 18.28
N LEU A 154 -9.31 -0.81 17.32
CA LEU A 154 -9.58 -1.97 16.47
C LEU A 154 -9.33 -3.28 17.22
N HIS A 155 -10.42 -3.95 17.64
CA HIS A 155 -10.45 -5.39 17.84
C HIS A 155 -10.48 -6.09 16.47
N PRO A 156 -9.84 -7.28 16.31
CA PRO A 156 -9.71 -7.95 14.99
C PRO A 156 -11.00 -8.40 14.31
N SER A 157 -12.16 -8.15 14.90
CA SER A 157 -13.46 -8.58 14.39
C SER A 157 -14.34 -7.49 13.76
N GLN A 158 -13.84 -6.27 13.56
CA GLN A 158 -14.62 -5.19 12.95
C GLN A 158 -13.84 -4.50 11.82
N ALA A 159 -14.03 -5.01 10.60
CA ALA A 159 -13.47 -4.47 9.35
C ALA A 159 -14.26 -3.27 8.79
N ASP A 160 -15.12 -2.61 9.54
CA ASP A 160 -16.22 -1.80 9.00
C ASP A 160 -16.04 -0.27 9.04
N ALA A 161 -14.89 0.27 9.40
CA ALA A 161 -14.65 1.70 9.24
C ALA A 161 -13.14 2.00 9.09
N TRP A 162 -12.69 2.21 7.87
CA TRP A 162 -11.41 2.86 7.63
C TRP A 162 -11.53 4.35 7.99
N ALA A 163 -11.17 4.68 9.23
CA ALA A 163 -10.56 5.96 9.56
C ALA A 163 -9.06 5.71 9.66
N PRO A 164 -8.17 6.58 9.12
CA PRO A 164 -6.75 6.39 9.35
C PRO A 164 -6.52 6.31 10.87
N PRO A 165 -5.85 5.26 11.38
CA PRO A 165 -5.73 5.03 12.81
C PRO A 165 -5.00 6.20 13.43
N VAL A 166 -5.64 6.90 14.38
CA VAL A 166 -4.97 7.75 15.34
C VAL A 166 -4.58 6.83 16.49
N TYR A 167 -3.35 6.34 16.48
CA TYR A 167 -2.82 5.60 17.63
C TYR A 167 -2.43 6.60 18.71
N GLU A 168 -3.15 6.60 19.82
CA GLU A 168 -2.65 7.20 21.05
C GLU A 168 -1.53 6.31 21.59
N THR A 169 -0.31 6.81 21.56
CA THR A 169 0.82 6.18 22.24
C THR A 169 0.73 6.44 23.73
N THR A 170 0.21 5.47 24.50
CA THR A 170 0.51 5.37 25.92
C THR A 170 1.99 5.05 26.08
N GLY A 171 2.70 5.94 26.74
CA GLY A 171 4.13 6.04 26.96
C GLY A 171 4.93 4.74 27.03
N GLY A 172 5.84 4.61 26.09
CA GLY A 172 6.96 3.70 26.12
C GLY A 172 8.11 4.37 25.41
N HIS A 173 9.10 4.85 26.18
CA HIS A 173 10.35 5.42 25.67
C HIS A 173 11.14 4.34 24.94
N GLY A 174 11.03 4.28 23.61
CA GLY A 174 12.02 3.67 22.74
C GLY A 174 12.82 4.79 22.06
N PRO A 175 14.12 4.62 21.77
CA PRO A 175 14.93 5.70 21.22
C PRO A 175 14.40 6.13 19.86
N ALA A 176 14.07 7.40 19.75
CA ALA A 176 13.76 8.05 18.50
C ALA A 176 14.98 7.96 17.58
N VAL A 177 14.88 7.17 16.51
CA VAL A 177 15.84 7.23 15.41
C VAL A 177 15.18 8.04 14.28
N ASP A 178 15.03 9.33 14.52
CA ASP A 178 14.81 10.32 13.47
C ASP A 178 16.17 10.70 12.88
N THR A 179 16.74 9.82 12.10
CA THR A 179 17.84 10.21 11.20
C THR A 179 17.32 10.02 9.78
N PRO A 180 17.06 11.10 9.01
CA PRO A 180 16.85 10.96 7.58
C PRO A 180 18.11 10.31 7.00
N SER A 181 17.96 9.09 6.48
CA SER A 181 19.03 8.44 5.73
C SER A 181 19.40 9.39 4.60
N ARG A 182 20.66 9.88 4.62
CA ARG A 182 21.20 10.81 3.62
C ARG A 182 20.83 10.30 2.22
N GLY A 183 19.99 11.04 1.48
CA GLY A 183 19.71 10.83 0.07
C GLY A 183 18.27 10.56 -0.33
N VAL A 184 17.32 10.35 0.59
CA VAL A 184 15.89 10.19 0.23
C VAL A 184 15.19 11.53 0.43
N PRO A 185 14.58 12.13 -0.62
CA PRO A 185 13.85 13.39 -0.48
C PRO A 185 12.62 13.24 0.41
N ASP A 186 12.28 14.27 1.18
CA ASP A 186 11.13 14.27 2.13
C ASP A 186 9.77 14.11 1.44
N ASN A 187 9.73 14.23 0.12
CA ASN A 187 8.52 14.15 -0.69
C ASN A 187 8.75 13.23 -1.89
N LEU A 188 8.13 12.05 -1.86
CA LEU A 188 8.25 11.01 -2.89
C LEU A 188 6.95 10.77 -3.66
N ARG A 189 5.96 11.67 -3.55
CA ARG A 189 4.65 11.51 -4.21
C ARG A 189 4.72 11.21 -5.70
N GLU A 190 5.67 11.82 -6.40
CA GLU A 190 5.85 11.62 -7.83
C GLU A 190 7.02 10.68 -8.17
N ALA A 191 7.89 10.41 -7.22
CA ALA A 191 9.08 9.60 -7.45
C ALA A 191 8.73 8.12 -7.65
N ILE A 192 7.80 7.59 -6.82
CA ILE A 192 7.32 6.21 -6.92
C ILE A 192 6.26 6.15 -8.03
N HIS A 193 6.69 5.72 -9.22
CA HIS A 193 5.83 5.73 -10.40
C HIS A 193 6.14 4.54 -11.33
N PRO A 194 5.12 3.88 -11.95
CA PRO A 194 5.32 2.69 -12.78
C PRO A 194 6.28 2.85 -13.96
N LYS A 195 6.49 4.09 -14.41
CA LYS A 195 7.33 4.42 -15.57
C LYS A 195 8.70 4.99 -15.19
N ARG A 196 9.02 5.05 -13.89
CA ARG A 196 10.30 5.57 -13.39
C ARG A 196 11.11 4.45 -12.80
N GLU A 197 12.42 4.61 -12.80
CA GLU A 197 13.32 3.74 -12.06
C GLU A 197 13.02 3.82 -10.57
N PRO A 198 13.08 2.70 -9.85
CA PRO A 198 12.87 2.68 -8.42
C PRO A 198 13.82 3.63 -7.68
N VAL A 199 13.30 4.37 -6.72
CA VAL A 199 14.08 5.27 -5.85
C VAL A 199 15.05 4.46 -5.00
N MET A 200 14.67 3.22 -4.68
CA MET A 200 15.48 2.30 -3.89
C MET A 200 15.57 0.95 -4.57
N LYS A 201 16.78 0.38 -4.55
CA LYS A 201 16.95 -1.02 -4.93
C LYS A 201 16.50 -1.91 -3.79
N ASN A 202 15.62 -2.84 -4.11
CA ASN A 202 15.18 -3.87 -3.16
C ASN A 202 16.14 -5.06 -3.19
N ALA A 203 16.26 -5.75 -2.05
CA ALA A 203 16.94 -7.03 -2.01
C ALA A 203 16.21 -8.05 -2.88
N GLU A 204 16.95 -8.96 -3.50
CA GLU A 204 16.35 -10.07 -4.23
C GLU A 204 15.74 -11.06 -3.24
N TYR A 205 14.53 -11.52 -3.55
CA TYR A 205 13.79 -12.55 -2.83
C TYR A 205 13.32 -13.63 -3.80
N TRP A 206 12.81 -14.74 -3.27
CA TRP A 206 12.30 -15.81 -4.13
C TRP A 206 11.01 -15.39 -4.84
N GLN A 207 10.87 -15.74 -6.13
CA GLN A 207 9.69 -15.46 -6.95
C GLN A 207 9.28 -16.71 -7.73
N VAL A 208 7.98 -17.00 -7.83
CA VAL A 208 7.42 -18.21 -8.47
C VAL A 208 7.98 -18.42 -9.88
N PHE A 209 8.11 -17.35 -10.66
CA PHE A 209 8.55 -17.45 -12.06
C PHE A 209 10.01 -17.05 -12.26
N ARG A 210 10.84 -17.10 -11.19
CA ARG A 210 12.27 -16.72 -11.24
C ARG A 210 13.08 -17.53 -12.26
N GLU A 211 12.77 -18.82 -12.43
CA GLU A 211 13.48 -19.67 -13.40
C GLU A 211 13.26 -19.20 -14.84
N ARG A 212 12.09 -18.64 -15.13
CA ARG A 212 11.70 -18.20 -16.46
C ARG A 212 12.15 -16.76 -16.78
N PHE A 213 12.03 -15.83 -15.83
CA PHE A 213 12.22 -14.42 -16.07
C PHE A 213 13.40 -13.80 -15.31
N GLY A 214 14.10 -14.58 -14.48
CA GLY A 214 15.03 -14.04 -13.51
C GLY A 214 14.30 -13.31 -12.37
N PHE A 215 15.04 -12.54 -11.59
CA PHE A 215 14.44 -11.68 -10.57
C PHE A 215 13.84 -10.43 -11.21
N VAL A 216 12.56 -10.20 -10.99
CA VAL A 216 11.83 -9.02 -11.46
C VAL A 216 11.66 -8.05 -10.28
N PRO A 217 12.36 -6.90 -10.27
CA PRO A 217 12.32 -5.97 -9.15
C PRO A 217 11.02 -5.19 -9.10
N ASN A 218 10.73 -4.66 -7.92
CA ASN A 218 9.68 -3.66 -7.67
C ASN A 218 8.26 -4.04 -8.14
N LEU A 219 7.92 -5.31 -7.99
CA LEU A 219 6.55 -5.79 -8.08
C LEU A 219 5.73 -5.29 -6.87
N SER A 220 4.43 -5.53 -6.87
CA SER A 220 3.58 -5.30 -5.69
C SER A 220 4.14 -6.03 -4.46
N VAL A 221 3.99 -5.44 -3.29
CA VAL A 221 4.34 -6.07 -2.01
C VAL A 221 3.63 -7.42 -1.78
N MET A 222 2.54 -7.70 -2.49
CA MET A 222 1.91 -9.04 -2.52
C MET A 222 2.92 -10.10 -2.93
N ASP A 223 3.72 -9.84 -3.98
CA ASP A 223 4.71 -10.78 -4.48
C ASP A 223 5.70 -11.16 -3.39
N LEU A 224 6.21 -10.16 -2.67
CA LEU A 224 7.11 -10.40 -1.53
C LEU A 224 6.40 -11.17 -0.40
N LEU A 225 5.20 -10.73 0.03
CA LEU A 225 4.50 -11.34 1.16
C LEU A 225 4.09 -12.79 0.88
N PHE A 226 3.63 -13.10 -0.33
CA PHE A 226 3.18 -14.45 -0.68
C PHE A 226 4.35 -15.44 -0.83
N ASN A 227 5.53 -14.94 -1.17
CA ASN A 227 6.72 -15.78 -1.33
C ASN A 227 7.54 -15.91 -0.05
N GLU A 228 7.69 -14.86 0.77
CA GLU A 228 8.56 -14.84 1.95
C GLU A 228 7.77 -14.82 3.27
N GLY A 229 6.46 -14.59 3.21
CA GLY A 229 5.59 -14.59 4.39
C GLY A 229 6.05 -13.64 5.48
N PRO A 230 6.16 -14.10 6.74
CA PRO A 230 6.59 -13.28 7.87
C PRO A 230 8.03 -12.73 7.72
N GLU A 231 8.87 -13.37 6.91
CA GLU A 231 10.25 -12.93 6.66
C GLU A 231 10.34 -11.74 5.69
N SER A 232 9.23 -11.33 5.09
CA SER A 232 9.16 -10.15 4.20
C SER A 232 9.81 -8.91 4.80
N ILE A 233 9.74 -8.73 6.12
CA ILE A 233 10.36 -7.60 6.84
C ILE A 233 11.89 -7.54 6.65
N CYS A 234 12.56 -8.68 6.46
CA CYS A 234 14.01 -8.75 6.26
C CYS A 234 14.45 -8.14 4.92
N TYR A 235 13.56 -8.17 3.93
CA TYR A 235 13.79 -7.61 2.58
C TYR A 235 13.38 -6.14 2.46
N LEU A 236 12.69 -5.60 3.46
CA LEU A 236 12.20 -4.21 3.49
C LEU A 236 13.11 -3.26 4.27
N ARG A 237 14.08 -3.79 5.03
CA ARG A 237 15.00 -3.04 5.90
C ARG A 237 16.35 -2.74 5.26
#